data_2ad3c30f3d4772640ad1e22ce70ded8a
#
_entry.id   2ad3c30f3d4772640ad1e22ce70ded8a
#
_cell.length_a   1.000
_cell.length_b   1.000
_cell.length_c   1.000
_cell.angle_alpha   90.00
_cell.angle_beta   90.00
_cell.angle_gamma   90.00
#
_symmetry.space_group_name_H-M   'P 1'
#
loop_
_entity.id
_entity.type
_entity.pdbx_description
1 polymer ?
#
loop_
_entity_poly.entity_id
_entity_poly.type
_entity_poly.pdbx_seq_one_letter_code
_entity_poly.pdbx_strand_id
1 'polypeptide(L)'
;AAMTSYYAQAITDEFVTPSIITSEGSPPSIVKDNDSIILFNYRIDRPRQISMSFVLPDFEYLKGYEWGFDLDQGNTKSKTSKGPTFKREKIVQNLFFVSMTEYQRQLPVSAVAFPNHIVNDSLSEVLSKLSYSQLHLAESEKERMVTYYFDGLRTERFTGEEVTIVRSPRVPTYDKKPEMAVREITAKFKSAILSDAYDFIVLNIANPDMVAHTGNLKATVQAVEEVDKAIGIMHDLVMSKDGTMCITADHGNAEELLTYNQSGFFFTSETGSMNTEHSNNPVPFVIMNKAFVGAGQSVEMQKGALSDVAPTILALMKVPVPESMTGKNLFVIKK
;
A
#
# COMPACT_ATOMS: atom_id res chain seq x y z
N ALA A 1 -27.36 -3.73 17.05
CA ALA A 1 -27.97 -2.43 17.36
C ALA A 1 -27.09 -1.25 16.93
N ALA A 2 -25.84 -1.11 17.44
CA ALA A 2 -24.99 0.05 17.11
C ALA A 2 -24.67 0.15 15.61
N MET A 3 -24.17 -0.90 14.97
CA MET A 3 -23.87 -0.91 13.52
C MET A 3 -25.10 -0.62 12.68
N THR A 4 -26.26 -1.20 13.03
CA THR A 4 -27.52 -0.91 12.34
C THR A 4 -27.88 0.58 12.37
N SER A 5 -27.58 1.26 13.49
CA SER A 5 -27.79 2.71 13.61
C SER A 5 -26.85 3.52 12.71
N TYR A 6 -25.59 3.11 12.56
CA TYR A 6 -24.67 3.76 11.64
C TYR A 6 -25.08 3.57 10.18
N TYR A 7 -25.45 2.36 9.79
CA TYR A 7 -25.92 2.07 8.43
C TYR A 7 -27.20 2.80 8.07
N ALA A 8 -28.11 2.98 9.02
CA ALA A 8 -29.32 3.78 8.83
C ALA A 8 -29.03 5.28 8.57
N GLN A 9 -27.83 5.74 8.94
CA GLN A 9 -27.32 7.09 8.67
C GLN A 9 -26.41 7.14 7.43
N ALA A 10 -26.36 6.08 6.63
CA ALA A 10 -25.46 5.90 5.50
C ALA A 10 -23.95 6.01 5.86
N ILE A 11 -23.60 5.70 7.12
CA ILE A 11 -22.22 5.59 7.58
C ILE A 11 -21.78 4.15 7.39
N THR A 12 -20.80 3.92 6.53
CA THR A 12 -20.21 2.60 6.23
C THR A 12 -19.10 2.26 7.23
N ASP A 13 -18.64 1.01 7.22
CA ASP A 13 -17.65 0.47 8.19
C ASP A 13 -16.40 1.34 8.34
N GLU A 14 -15.88 1.87 7.25
CA GLU A 14 -14.67 2.72 7.23
C GLU A 14 -14.86 4.03 8.04
N PHE A 15 -16.08 4.53 8.15
CA PHE A 15 -16.37 5.82 8.77
C PHE A 15 -17.09 5.70 10.11
N VAL A 16 -17.24 4.49 10.64
CA VAL A 16 -17.81 4.28 11.99
C VAL A 16 -16.90 4.94 13.03
N THR A 17 -17.48 5.83 13.83
CA THR A 17 -16.73 6.49 14.90
C THR A 17 -16.49 5.52 16.07
N PRO A 18 -15.39 5.66 16.82
CA PRO A 18 -15.12 4.85 18.01
C PRO A 18 -16.29 4.90 18.96
N SER A 19 -16.83 3.74 19.33
CA SER A 19 -18.05 3.62 20.13
C SER A 19 -17.86 2.60 21.25
N ILE A 20 -18.21 2.97 22.46
CA ILE A 20 -18.19 2.07 23.62
C ILE A 20 -19.52 1.36 23.72
N ILE A 21 -19.51 0.04 23.68
CA ILE A 21 -20.72 -0.78 23.85
C ILE A 21 -20.80 -1.21 25.31
N THR A 22 -21.90 -0.90 25.95
CA THR A 22 -22.17 -1.28 27.33
C THR A 22 -23.44 -2.10 27.41
N SER A 23 -23.52 -3.02 28.36
CA SER A 23 -24.80 -3.63 28.76
C SER A 23 -25.60 -2.64 29.62
N GLU A 24 -26.91 -2.73 29.56
CA GLU A 24 -27.80 -1.87 30.34
C GLU A 24 -27.45 -1.96 31.84
N GLY A 25 -27.22 -0.81 32.48
CA GLY A 25 -26.81 -0.72 33.88
C GLY A 25 -25.39 -1.08 34.22
N SER A 26 -24.55 -1.43 33.24
CA SER A 26 -23.14 -1.75 33.47
C SER A 26 -22.22 -0.62 33.05
N PRO A 27 -21.17 -0.27 33.82
CA PRO A 27 -20.17 0.67 33.39
C PRO A 27 -19.35 0.11 32.22
N PRO A 28 -18.76 0.96 31.36
CA PRO A 28 -17.87 0.50 30.29
C PRO A 28 -16.65 -0.24 30.87
N SER A 29 -16.27 -1.33 30.19
CA SER A 29 -14.98 -1.97 30.46
C SER A 29 -13.86 -1.09 29.93
N ILE A 30 -13.02 -0.58 30.81
CA ILE A 30 -11.85 0.23 30.48
C ILE A 30 -10.57 -0.50 30.87
N VAL A 31 -9.48 -0.21 30.17
CA VAL A 31 -8.14 -0.74 30.50
C VAL A 31 -7.66 -0.14 31.81
N LYS A 32 -7.15 -0.98 32.68
CA LYS A 32 -6.67 -0.64 34.03
C LYS A 32 -5.21 -0.96 34.19
N ASP A 33 -4.62 -0.41 35.25
CA ASP A 33 -3.25 -0.75 35.65
C ASP A 33 -3.11 -2.25 35.93
N ASN A 34 -2.01 -2.83 35.48
CA ASN A 34 -1.70 -4.27 35.52
C ASN A 34 -2.55 -5.15 34.58
N ASP A 35 -3.28 -4.55 33.64
CA ASP A 35 -3.97 -5.33 32.62
C ASP A 35 -2.99 -5.81 31.52
N SER A 36 -3.48 -6.75 30.73
CA SER A 36 -2.82 -7.20 29.49
C SER A 36 -3.68 -6.87 28.28
N ILE A 37 -3.06 -6.36 27.22
CA ILE A 37 -3.70 -6.09 25.94
C ILE A 37 -3.04 -6.94 24.86
N ILE A 38 -3.85 -7.60 24.03
CA ILE A 38 -3.42 -8.17 22.76
C ILE A 38 -4.10 -7.36 21.65
N LEU A 39 -3.33 -6.56 20.91
CA LEU A 39 -3.86 -5.83 19.77
C LEU A 39 -3.87 -6.74 18.53
N PHE A 40 -5.02 -7.40 18.31
CA PHE A 40 -5.22 -8.39 17.26
C PHE A 40 -5.41 -7.73 15.88
N ASN A 41 -4.31 -7.24 15.30
CA ASN A 41 -4.32 -6.64 13.97
C ASN A 41 -2.93 -6.76 13.34
N TYR A 42 -2.83 -7.22 12.08
CA TYR A 42 -1.57 -7.36 11.34
C TYR A 42 -1.20 -6.13 10.52
N ARG A 43 -2.11 -5.20 10.29
CA ARG A 43 -1.79 -3.94 9.60
C ARG A 43 -0.85 -3.12 10.47
N ILE A 44 0.11 -2.42 9.82
CA ILE A 44 1.16 -1.69 10.54
C ILE A 44 0.95 -0.18 10.57
N ASP A 45 -0.10 0.33 9.94
CA ASP A 45 -0.40 1.76 9.84
C ASP A 45 -1.12 2.28 11.10
N ARG A 46 -2.44 2.13 11.19
CA ARG A 46 -3.27 2.63 12.30
C ARG A 46 -3.09 1.86 13.62
N PRO A 47 -2.85 0.51 13.63
CA PRO A 47 -2.47 -0.18 14.84
C PRO A 47 -1.21 0.37 15.49
N ARG A 48 -0.27 0.91 14.72
CA ARG A 48 0.89 1.63 15.25
C ARG A 48 0.44 2.86 16.06
N GLN A 49 -0.46 3.68 15.52
CA GLN A 49 -0.92 4.90 16.17
C GLN A 49 -1.61 4.61 17.51
N ILE A 50 -2.50 3.63 17.55
CA ILE A 50 -3.16 3.25 18.80
C ILE A 50 -2.18 2.64 19.80
N SER A 51 -1.26 1.78 19.36
CA SER A 51 -0.22 1.22 20.21
C SER A 51 0.61 2.31 20.88
N MET A 52 1.04 3.31 20.11
CA MET A 52 1.80 4.45 20.63
C MET A 52 1.07 5.16 21.76
N SER A 53 -0.25 5.33 21.67
CA SER A 53 -1.04 5.98 22.71
C SER A 53 -1.06 5.21 24.03
N PHE A 54 -0.82 3.89 23.99
CA PHE A 54 -0.73 3.05 25.18
C PHE A 54 0.69 2.96 25.73
N VAL A 55 1.70 2.76 24.87
CA VAL A 55 3.02 2.32 25.32
C VAL A 55 4.07 3.43 25.38
N LEU A 56 3.86 4.57 24.69
CA LEU A 56 4.85 5.66 24.75
C LEU A 56 4.70 6.50 26.01
N PRO A 57 5.77 6.65 26.82
CA PRO A 57 5.73 7.49 28.01
C PRO A 57 5.46 8.97 27.66
N ASP A 58 6.12 9.49 26.62
CA ASP A 58 6.03 10.91 26.18
C ASP A 58 5.14 11.07 24.94
N PHE A 59 4.05 10.31 24.87
CA PHE A 59 3.16 10.28 23.71
C PHE A 59 2.65 11.68 23.31
N GLU A 60 2.36 12.53 24.29
CA GLU A 60 1.82 13.88 24.07
C GLU A 60 2.79 14.79 23.28
N TYR A 61 4.07 14.49 23.34
CA TYR A 61 5.12 15.29 22.69
C TYR A 61 5.86 14.53 21.60
N LEU A 62 5.68 13.21 21.52
CA LEU A 62 6.35 12.30 20.58
C LEU A 62 7.87 12.53 20.50
N LYS A 63 8.49 12.87 21.64
CA LYS A 63 9.92 13.12 21.73
C LYS A 63 10.72 11.84 21.57
N GLY A 64 11.81 11.92 20.81
CA GLY A 64 12.78 10.83 20.70
C GLY A 64 12.40 9.70 19.73
N TYR A 65 11.30 9.82 18.99
CA TYR A 65 10.90 8.85 17.98
C TYR A 65 11.21 9.35 16.58
N GLU A 66 11.94 8.55 15.82
CA GLU A 66 12.12 8.77 14.40
C GLU A 66 10.85 8.33 13.68
N TRP A 67 10.14 9.28 13.13
CA TRP A 67 9.03 9.03 12.23
C TRP A 67 9.60 8.74 10.85
N GLY A 68 8.96 7.87 10.12
CA GLY A 68 9.32 7.59 8.75
C GLY A 68 9.39 8.85 7.88
N PHE A 69 9.25 8.71 6.62
CA PHE A 69 9.39 9.76 5.61
C PHE A 69 8.63 11.07 5.97
N ASP A 70 9.32 12.20 5.97
CA ASP A 70 8.74 13.53 6.12
C ASP A 70 8.68 14.23 4.75
N LEU A 71 7.46 14.40 4.25
CA LEU A 71 7.19 15.04 2.97
C LEU A 71 7.63 16.50 2.89
N ASP A 72 7.69 17.20 4.03
CA ASP A 72 8.06 18.63 4.08
C ASP A 72 9.59 18.83 4.04
N GLN A 73 10.36 17.80 4.36
CA GLN A 73 11.84 17.84 4.40
C GLN A 73 12.52 16.98 3.32
N GLY A 74 11.74 16.43 2.38
CA GLY A 74 12.27 15.53 1.36
C GLY A 74 12.73 14.18 1.96
N ASN A 75 13.80 13.62 1.42
CA ASN A 75 14.31 12.31 1.82
C ASN A 75 14.97 12.26 3.20
N THR A 76 14.86 13.30 4.02
CA THR A 76 15.43 13.32 5.36
C THR A 76 14.46 12.71 6.36
N LYS A 77 14.96 11.80 7.19
CA LYS A 77 14.20 11.26 8.33
C LYS A 77 13.81 12.42 9.25
N SER A 78 12.53 12.70 9.38
CA SER A 78 12.07 13.68 10.37
C SER A 78 12.31 13.14 11.77
N LYS A 79 13.13 13.84 12.55
CA LYS A 79 13.41 13.47 13.94
C LYS A 79 12.32 13.88 14.92
N THR A 80 11.34 14.67 14.50
CA THR A 80 10.29 15.18 15.40
C THR A 80 8.99 15.43 14.64
N SER A 81 7.89 14.86 15.11
CA SER A 81 6.59 15.40 14.74
C SER A 81 6.47 16.80 15.32
N LYS A 82 6.17 17.79 14.48
CA LYS A 82 5.96 19.16 14.93
C LYS A 82 4.50 19.32 15.36
N GLY A 83 4.19 18.91 16.56
CA GLY A 83 2.88 19.18 17.12
C GLY A 83 2.51 18.24 18.27
N PRO A 84 1.68 18.69 19.20
CA PRO A 84 1.16 17.83 20.24
C PRO A 84 0.17 16.81 19.66
N THR A 85 0.19 15.61 20.19
CA THR A 85 -0.90 14.64 20.05
C THR A 85 -2.04 15.01 20.99
N PHE A 86 -3.08 14.16 21.07
CA PHE A 86 -4.10 14.36 22.10
C PHE A 86 -3.50 14.10 23.51
N LYS A 87 -4.02 14.81 24.50
CA LYS A 87 -3.65 14.61 25.90
C LYS A 87 -4.39 13.40 26.45
N ARG A 88 -3.64 12.44 27.00
CA ARG A 88 -4.22 11.30 27.74
C ARG A 88 -4.70 11.77 29.11
N GLU A 89 -5.92 11.41 29.48
CA GLU A 89 -6.44 11.64 30.83
C GLU A 89 -5.80 10.71 31.86
N LYS A 90 -5.47 9.48 31.42
CA LYS A 90 -4.80 8.47 32.24
C LYS A 90 -3.73 7.76 31.43
N ILE A 91 -2.58 7.57 32.06
CA ILE A 91 -1.52 6.66 31.56
C ILE A 91 -1.64 5.37 32.36
N VAL A 92 -1.95 4.27 31.68
CA VAL A 92 -2.07 2.94 32.29
C VAL A 92 -0.70 2.45 32.72
N GLN A 93 -0.55 2.09 33.99
CA GLN A 93 0.71 1.64 34.55
C GLN A 93 0.83 0.12 34.49
N ASN A 94 2.07 -0.37 34.34
CA ASN A 94 2.39 -1.80 34.33
C ASN A 94 1.52 -2.61 33.34
N LEU A 95 1.28 -2.03 32.15
CA LEU A 95 0.51 -2.64 31.08
C LEU A 95 1.35 -3.66 30.33
N PHE A 96 0.88 -4.91 30.22
CA PHE A 96 1.49 -5.90 29.35
C PHE A 96 0.85 -5.81 27.93
N PHE A 97 1.53 -5.13 27.01
CA PHE A 97 1.02 -4.87 25.68
C PHE A 97 1.65 -5.79 24.64
N VAL A 98 0.84 -6.61 23.98
CA VAL A 98 1.26 -7.51 22.89
C VAL A 98 0.76 -6.98 21.55
N SER A 99 1.68 -6.74 20.61
CA SER A 99 1.35 -6.49 19.23
C SER A 99 1.38 -7.78 18.41
N MET A 100 0.53 -7.90 17.38
CA MET A 100 0.54 -9.08 16.50
C MET A 100 1.79 -9.13 15.64
N THR A 101 2.28 -7.98 15.19
CA THR A 101 3.51 -7.85 14.42
C THR A 101 4.30 -6.62 14.89
N GLU A 102 5.50 -6.43 14.39
CA GLU A 102 6.30 -5.24 14.67
C GLU A 102 5.73 -4.03 13.91
N TYR A 103 4.86 -3.26 14.56
CA TYR A 103 4.24 -2.09 13.94
C TYR A 103 5.21 -0.95 13.69
N GLN A 104 6.25 -0.86 14.50
CA GLN A 104 7.35 0.07 14.33
C GLN A 104 8.56 -0.41 15.13
N ARG A 105 9.74 -0.26 14.53
CA ARG A 105 11.01 -0.53 15.22
C ARG A 105 11.13 0.34 16.47
N GLN A 106 11.60 -0.25 17.57
CA GLN A 106 11.77 0.43 18.87
C GLN A 106 10.46 0.88 19.56
N LEU A 107 9.28 0.48 19.09
CA LEU A 107 8.06 0.69 19.86
C LEU A 107 8.11 -0.15 21.13
N PRO A 108 8.01 0.44 22.35
CA PRO A 108 8.24 -0.28 23.61
C PRO A 108 7.03 -1.14 24.00
N VAL A 109 6.62 -2.07 23.13
CA VAL A 109 5.64 -3.10 23.45
C VAL A 109 6.26 -4.19 24.33
N SER A 110 5.46 -4.87 25.16
CA SER A 110 5.94 -5.92 26.05
C SER A 110 6.35 -7.18 25.27
N ALA A 111 5.64 -7.48 24.19
CA ALA A 111 5.96 -8.58 23.28
C ALA A 111 5.40 -8.33 21.87
N VAL A 112 6.04 -8.93 20.87
CA VAL A 112 5.56 -9.06 19.49
C VAL A 112 5.23 -10.53 19.26
N ALA A 113 3.96 -10.86 18.97
CA ALA A 113 3.52 -12.24 18.82
C ALA A 113 4.16 -12.92 17.59
N PHE A 114 4.23 -12.19 16.48
CA PHE A 114 4.80 -12.65 15.21
C PHE A 114 5.74 -11.56 14.67
N PRO A 115 7.01 -11.58 15.06
CA PRO A 115 7.98 -10.59 14.59
C PRO A 115 8.14 -10.68 13.06
N ASN A 116 8.39 -9.54 12.43
CA ASN A 116 8.63 -9.49 11.00
C ASN A 116 9.89 -10.27 10.61
N HIS A 117 9.75 -11.11 9.62
CA HIS A 117 10.90 -11.74 8.97
C HIS A 117 11.31 -10.89 7.76
N ILE A 118 12.51 -10.33 7.81
CA ILE A 118 13.07 -9.63 6.66
C ILE A 118 13.17 -10.62 5.50
N VAL A 119 12.58 -10.25 4.37
CA VAL A 119 12.68 -11.01 3.13
C VAL A 119 14.02 -10.66 2.48
N ASN A 120 14.90 -11.66 2.41
CA ASN A 120 16.18 -11.53 1.70
C ASN A 120 15.96 -11.67 0.19
N ASP A 121 16.88 -11.08 -0.56
CA ASP A 121 16.85 -11.08 -2.03
C ASP A 121 15.53 -10.54 -2.60
N SER A 122 14.96 -9.49 -1.98
CA SER A 122 13.88 -8.74 -2.62
C SER A 122 14.36 -8.22 -3.99
N LEU A 123 13.43 -7.85 -4.88
CA LEU A 123 13.81 -7.34 -6.20
C LEU A 123 14.77 -6.15 -6.09
N SER A 124 14.48 -5.19 -5.19
CA SER A 124 15.35 -4.04 -4.91
C SER A 124 16.76 -4.49 -4.46
N GLU A 125 16.84 -5.47 -3.57
CA GLU A 125 18.13 -5.98 -3.08
C GLU A 125 18.95 -6.64 -4.18
N VAL A 126 18.32 -7.45 -5.02
CA VAL A 126 18.97 -8.13 -6.15
C VAL A 126 19.53 -7.10 -7.14
N LEU A 127 18.72 -6.11 -7.50
CA LEU A 127 19.11 -5.06 -8.43
C LEU A 127 20.23 -4.21 -7.84
N SER A 128 20.17 -3.87 -6.55
CA SER A 128 21.22 -3.13 -5.83
C SER A 128 22.56 -3.89 -5.82
N LYS A 129 22.54 -5.21 -5.52
CA LYS A 129 23.74 -6.07 -5.56
C LYS A 129 24.43 -6.08 -6.92
N LEU A 130 23.67 -5.84 -7.98
CA LEU A 130 24.15 -5.76 -9.36
C LEU A 130 24.43 -4.32 -9.83
N SER A 131 24.36 -3.35 -8.91
CA SER A 131 24.60 -1.93 -9.16
C SER A 131 23.64 -1.29 -10.17
N TYR A 132 22.42 -1.82 -10.31
CA TYR A 132 21.36 -1.16 -11.06
C TYR A 132 20.84 0.07 -10.30
N SER A 133 20.61 1.15 -11.04
CA SER A 133 19.95 2.35 -10.52
C SER A 133 18.43 2.19 -10.51
N GLN A 134 17.80 2.51 -9.38
CA GLN A 134 16.39 2.26 -9.16
C GLN A 134 15.67 3.53 -8.73
N LEU A 135 14.47 3.78 -9.28
CA LEU A 135 13.54 4.79 -8.78
C LEU A 135 12.28 4.13 -8.26
N HIS A 136 11.92 4.46 -7.02
CA HIS A 136 10.67 4.06 -6.37
C HIS A 136 9.76 5.28 -6.25
N LEU A 137 8.60 5.25 -6.92
CA LEU A 137 7.73 6.41 -7.09
C LEU A 137 6.31 6.07 -6.63
N ALA A 138 5.77 6.87 -5.73
CA ALA A 138 4.39 6.75 -5.28
C ALA A 138 3.85 8.08 -4.76
N GLU A 139 2.55 8.13 -4.50
CA GLU A 139 2.01 9.17 -3.64
C GLU A 139 1.98 8.73 -2.16
N SER A 140 1.84 9.70 -1.24
CA SER A 140 2.05 9.47 0.19
C SER A 140 1.17 8.37 0.80
N GLU A 141 -0.03 8.14 0.27
CA GLU A 141 -0.91 7.07 0.76
C GLU A 141 -0.36 5.66 0.50
N LYS A 142 0.44 5.50 -0.54
CA LYS A 142 0.99 4.21 -0.97
C LYS A 142 2.53 4.16 -0.96
N GLU A 143 3.19 5.10 -0.25
CA GLU A 143 4.64 5.12 -0.08
C GLU A 143 5.21 3.75 0.30
N ARG A 144 4.61 3.10 1.31
CA ARG A 144 5.11 1.82 1.82
C ARG A 144 5.03 0.66 0.83
N MET A 145 4.16 0.76 -0.17
CA MET A 145 4.02 -0.27 -1.20
C MET A 145 5.23 -0.34 -2.13
N VAL A 146 5.90 0.80 -2.35
CA VAL A 146 7.11 0.87 -3.17
C VAL A 146 8.40 1.00 -2.35
N THR A 147 8.31 1.03 -1.02
CA THR A 147 9.48 1.07 -0.13
C THR A 147 9.46 -0.14 0.80
N TYR A 148 9.01 0.01 2.02
CA TYR A 148 9.08 -0.99 3.07
C TYR A 148 8.66 -2.41 2.65
N TYR A 149 7.50 -2.55 1.97
CA TYR A 149 7.04 -3.86 1.51
C TYR A 149 7.84 -4.36 0.31
N PHE A 150 8.11 -3.48 -0.64
CA PHE A 150 8.88 -3.83 -1.83
C PHE A 150 10.33 -4.19 -1.51
N ASP A 151 10.90 -3.57 -0.46
CA ASP A 151 12.26 -3.80 0.02
C ASP A 151 12.37 -4.97 0.99
N GLY A 152 11.34 -5.82 1.08
CA GLY A 152 11.37 -7.00 1.91
C GLY A 152 11.27 -6.71 3.41
N LEU A 153 10.46 -5.74 3.80
CA LEU A 153 10.23 -5.28 5.18
C LEU A 153 11.45 -4.56 5.79
N ARG A 154 12.31 -3.99 4.96
CA ARG A 154 13.44 -3.16 5.39
C ARG A 154 13.04 -1.68 5.46
N THR A 155 13.66 -0.97 6.38
CA THR A 155 13.50 0.49 6.52
C THR A 155 14.66 1.27 5.91
N GLU A 156 15.81 0.63 5.79
CA GLU A 156 17.01 1.18 5.17
C GLU A 156 16.95 0.96 3.65
N ARG A 157 17.31 1.97 2.88
CA ARG A 157 17.37 1.90 1.43
C ARG A 157 18.59 1.11 0.96
N PHE A 158 18.42 0.47 -0.16
CA PHE A 158 19.53 -0.16 -0.86
C PHE A 158 20.38 0.86 -1.62
N THR A 159 21.64 0.50 -1.87
CA THR A 159 22.52 1.32 -2.71
C THR A 159 21.96 1.41 -4.14
N GLY A 160 21.94 2.61 -4.72
CA GLY A 160 21.36 2.85 -6.04
C GLY A 160 19.85 3.02 -6.07
N GLU A 161 19.18 2.97 -4.92
CA GLU A 161 17.75 3.22 -4.77
C GLU A 161 17.47 4.68 -4.46
N GLU A 162 16.66 5.31 -5.28
CA GLU A 162 16.10 6.63 -5.06
C GLU A 162 14.58 6.52 -4.87
N VAL A 163 14.04 7.26 -3.90
CA VAL A 163 12.60 7.28 -3.61
C VAL A 163 12.07 8.69 -3.82
N THR A 164 11.05 8.80 -4.63
CA THR A 164 10.31 10.05 -4.86
C THR A 164 8.85 9.87 -4.44
N ILE A 165 8.42 10.63 -3.44
CA ILE A 165 7.04 10.60 -2.96
C ILE A 165 6.33 11.91 -3.30
N VAL A 166 5.22 11.79 -3.99
CA VAL A 166 4.31 12.90 -4.29
C VAL A 166 3.26 12.98 -3.21
N ARG A 167 2.94 14.19 -2.78
CA ARG A 167 1.93 14.37 -1.73
C ARG A 167 0.53 14.08 -2.27
N SER A 168 -0.20 13.19 -1.62
CA SER A 168 -1.61 12.96 -1.87
C SER A 168 -2.46 14.19 -1.55
N PRO A 169 -3.56 14.45 -2.25
CA PRO A 169 -4.41 15.61 -2.01
C PRO A 169 -5.03 15.58 -0.61
N ARG A 170 -5.07 16.75 0.03
CA ARG A 170 -5.70 16.93 1.34
C ARG A 170 -7.21 17.14 1.18
N VAL A 171 -7.95 16.06 1.06
CA VAL A 171 -9.41 16.04 0.96
C VAL A 171 -10.01 15.14 2.05
N PRO A 172 -11.25 15.37 2.48
CA PRO A 172 -11.89 14.51 3.49
C PRO A 172 -11.99 13.05 3.05
N THR A 173 -12.32 12.83 1.77
CA THR A 173 -12.42 11.51 1.13
C THR A 173 -12.00 11.63 -0.33
N TYR A 174 -11.38 10.59 -0.89
CA TYR A 174 -10.78 10.66 -2.23
C TYR A 174 -11.80 10.65 -3.39
N ASP A 175 -13.07 10.35 -3.13
CA ASP A 175 -14.14 10.55 -4.10
C ASP A 175 -14.37 12.03 -4.47
N LYS A 176 -13.89 12.97 -3.65
CA LYS A 176 -13.92 14.42 -3.94
C LYS A 176 -12.81 14.84 -4.90
N LYS A 177 -11.78 14.00 -5.10
CA LYS A 177 -10.67 14.25 -6.00
C LYS A 177 -10.15 12.92 -6.57
N PRO A 178 -10.92 12.25 -7.47
CA PRO A 178 -10.59 10.90 -7.95
C PRO A 178 -9.27 10.81 -8.73
N GLU A 179 -8.83 11.91 -9.34
CA GLU A 179 -7.52 11.98 -10.02
C GLU A 179 -6.34 11.93 -9.04
N MET A 180 -6.57 12.16 -7.75
CA MET A 180 -5.55 12.18 -6.70
C MET A 180 -4.26 12.91 -7.16
N ALA A 181 -3.10 12.27 -7.11
CA ALA A 181 -1.83 12.83 -7.56
C ALA A 181 -1.29 12.15 -8.84
N VAL A 182 -2.11 11.40 -9.58
CA VAL A 182 -1.65 10.63 -10.75
C VAL A 182 -0.98 11.49 -11.82
N ARG A 183 -1.41 12.73 -12.02
CA ARG A 183 -0.81 13.64 -13.01
C ARG A 183 0.60 14.06 -12.61
N GLU A 184 0.83 14.31 -11.31
CA GLU A 184 2.16 14.63 -10.79
C GLU A 184 3.08 13.41 -10.81
N ILE A 185 2.57 12.22 -10.47
CA ILE A 185 3.27 10.94 -10.62
C ILE A 185 3.72 10.76 -12.08
N THR A 186 2.81 10.97 -13.04
CA THR A 186 3.10 10.88 -14.48
C THR A 186 4.20 11.86 -14.91
N ALA A 187 4.16 13.09 -14.40
CA ALA A 187 5.19 14.10 -14.69
C ALA A 187 6.56 13.70 -14.12
N LYS A 188 6.61 13.18 -12.90
CA LYS A 188 7.86 12.66 -12.29
C LYS A 188 8.39 11.45 -13.06
N PHE A 189 7.53 10.51 -13.42
CA PHE A 189 7.89 9.37 -14.25
C PHE A 189 8.47 9.82 -15.60
N LYS A 190 7.82 10.77 -16.28
CA LYS A 190 8.31 11.35 -17.54
C LYS A 190 9.72 11.92 -17.37
N SER A 191 9.95 12.70 -16.31
CA SER A 191 11.26 13.27 -16.04
C SER A 191 12.32 12.18 -15.81
N ALA A 192 11.97 11.13 -15.08
CA ALA A 192 12.85 9.99 -14.82
C ALA A 192 13.21 9.23 -16.09
N ILE A 193 12.24 8.90 -16.95
CA ILE A 193 12.48 8.23 -18.23
C ILE A 193 13.36 9.08 -19.17
N LEU A 194 13.14 10.39 -19.20
CA LEU A 194 13.92 11.29 -20.08
C LEU A 194 15.33 11.57 -19.57
N SER A 195 15.61 11.36 -18.29
CA SER A 195 16.95 11.54 -17.73
C SER A 195 17.93 10.40 -18.06
N ASP A 196 17.40 9.25 -18.47
CA ASP A 196 18.17 8.01 -18.66
C ASP A 196 19.02 7.61 -17.42
N ALA A 197 18.59 8.03 -16.22
CA ALA A 197 19.34 7.83 -14.97
C ALA A 197 19.01 6.50 -14.28
N TYR A 198 17.95 5.83 -14.67
CA TYR A 198 17.46 4.64 -13.97
C TYR A 198 17.32 3.45 -14.91
N ASP A 199 17.82 2.30 -14.43
CA ASP A 199 17.68 1.00 -15.10
C ASP A 199 16.32 0.35 -14.78
N PHE A 200 15.77 0.66 -13.60
CA PHE A 200 14.51 0.12 -13.10
C PHE A 200 13.67 1.20 -12.42
N ILE A 201 12.39 1.23 -12.73
CA ILE A 201 11.42 2.12 -12.08
C ILE A 201 10.25 1.28 -11.59
N VAL A 202 9.99 1.32 -10.28
CA VAL A 202 8.74 0.82 -9.69
C VAL A 202 7.89 2.01 -9.28
N LEU A 203 6.60 1.96 -9.63
CA LEU A 203 5.66 2.98 -9.20
C LEU A 203 4.32 2.37 -8.76
N ASN A 204 3.67 3.04 -7.82
CA ASN A 204 2.31 2.73 -7.41
C ASN A 204 1.37 3.89 -7.77
N ILE A 205 0.21 3.55 -8.34
CA ILE A 205 -0.87 4.48 -8.62
C ILE A 205 -2.03 4.15 -7.69
N ALA A 206 -2.26 5.00 -6.70
CA ALA A 206 -3.14 4.73 -5.57
C ALA A 206 -4.64 4.84 -5.90
N ASN A 207 -4.98 5.53 -6.97
CA ASN A 207 -6.34 5.98 -7.26
C ASN A 207 -7.42 4.87 -7.24
N PRO A 208 -7.26 3.72 -7.94
CA PRO A 208 -8.32 2.72 -8.00
C PRO A 208 -8.70 2.23 -6.62
N ASP A 209 -7.70 1.93 -5.78
CA ASP A 209 -7.91 1.42 -4.43
C ASP A 209 -8.47 2.49 -3.49
N MET A 210 -7.80 3.64 -3.39
CA MET A 210 -8.16 4.69 -2.43
C MET A 210 -9.53 5.31 -2.68
N VAL A 211 -9.95 5.42 -3.95
CA VAL A 211 -11.28 5.92 -4.31
C VAL A 211 -12.34 4.84 -4.11
N ALA A 212 -12.03 3.57 -4.40
CA ALA A 212 -12.94 2.45 -4.20
C ALA A 212 -13.34 2.28 -2.73
N HIS A 213 -12.43 2.50 -1.79
CA HIS A 213 -12.74 2.49 -0.35
C HIS A 213 -13.84 3.47 0.07
N THR A 214 -14.16 4.47 -0.75
CA THR A 214 -15.29 5.38 -0.47
C THR A 214 -16.64 4.80 -0.87
N GLY A 215 -16.69 3.68 -1.60
CA GLY A 215 -17.91 3.09 -2.13
C GLY A 215 -18.58 3.91 -3.24
N ASN A 216 -17.95 4.96 -3.73
CA ASN A 216 -18.51 5.83 -4.78
C ASN A 216 -18.17 5.31 -6.18
N LEU A 217 -19.06 4.52 -6.78
CA LEU A 217 -18.85 3.91 -8.10
C LEU A 217 -18.49 4.94 -9.17
N LYS A 218 -19.19 6.09 -9.22
CA LYS A 218 -18.92 7.12 -10.26
C LYS A 218 -17.52 7.69 -10.10
N ALA A 219 -17.11 7.99 -8.89
CA ALA A 219 -15.76 8.50 -8.62
C ALA A 219 -14.70 7.44 -8.90
N THR A 220 -14.96 6.16 -8.61
CA THR A 220 -14.06 5.06 -8.91
C THR A 220 -13.86 4.86 -10.41
N VAL A 221 -14.94 4.93 -11.20
CA VAL A 221 -14.83 4.90 -12.67
C VAL A 221 -13.97 6.05 -13.17
N GLN A 222 -14.20 7.27 -12.67
CA GLN A 222 -13.38 8.44 -13.03
C GLN A 222 -11.91 8.25 -12.63
N ALA A 223 -11.64 7.68 -11.46
CA ALA A 223 -10.29 7.37 -11.02
C ALA A 223 -9.58 6.41 -11.98
N VAL A 224 -10.25 5.32 -12.39
CA VAL A 224 -9.71 4.34 -13.35
C VAL A 224 -9.46 4.97 -14.72
N GLU A 225 -10.36 5.83 -15.21
CA GLU A 225 -10.17 6.57 -16.48
C GLU A 225 -8.93 7.49 -16.44
N GLU A 226 -8.67 8.17 -15.31
CA GLU A 226 -7.46 9.00 -15.16
C GLU A 226 -6.19 8.14 -15.10
N VAL A 227 -6.26 6.96 -14.47
CA VAL A 227 -5.15 5.98 -14.45
C VAL A 227 -4.87 5.44 -15.84
N ASP A 228 -5.89 5.09 -16.62
CA ASP A 228 -5.74 4.60 -17.99
C ASP A 228 -5.02 5.63 -18.89
N LYS A 229 -5.40 6.91 -18.79
CA LYS A 229 -4.71 8.02 -19.50
C LYS A 229 -3.23 8.12 -19.09
N ALA A 230 -2.95 8.00 -17.79
CA ALA A 230 -1.58 8.05 -17.28
C ALA A 230 -0.74 6.86 -17.79
N ILE A 231 -1.31 5.66 -17.75
CA ILE A 231 -0.68 4.44 -18.29
C ILE A 231 -0.37 4.59 -19.79
N GLY A 232 -1.28 5.16 -20.57
CA GLY A 232 -1.04 5.43 -21.99
C GLY A 232 0.18 6.32 -22.22
N ILE A 233 0.30 7.42 -21.46
CA ILE A 233 1.49 8.30 -21.52
C ILE A 233 2.76 7.58 -21.10
N MET A 234 2.70 6.79 -20.02
CA MET A 234 3.84 6.03 -19.52
C MET A 234 4.29 4.96 -20.52
N HIS A 235 3.33 4.25 -21.13
CA HIS A 235 3.57 3.28 -22.18
C HIS A 235 4.36 3.90 -23.34
N ASP A 236 3.87 5.01 -23.90
CA ASP A 236 4.53 5.65 -25.04
C ASP A 236 5.96 6.09 -24.73
N LEU A 237 6.18 6.60 -23.50
CA LEU A 237 7.52 6.98 -23.03
C LEU A 237 8.45 5.77 -22.93
N VAL A 238 8.00 4.68 -22.30
CA VAL A 238 8.81 3.45 -22.16
C VAL A 238 9.10 2.85 -23.54
N MET A 239 8.10 2.77 -24.41
CA MET A 239 8.29 2.26 -25.76
C MET A 239 9.24 3.16 -26.58
N SER A 240 9.24 4.48 -26.37
CA SER A 240 10.19 5.38 -27.04
C SER A 240 11.64 5.12 -26.69
N LYS A 241 11.88 4.52 -25.53
CA LYS A 241 13.21 4.13 -25.01
C LYS A 241 13.57 2.65 -25.23
N ASP A 242 12.78 1.93 -26.01
CA ASP A 242 12.87 0.48 -26.20
C ASP A 242 12.84 -0.32 -24.89
N GLY A 243 12.16 0.25 -23.88
CA GLY A 243 12.01 -0.36 -22.56
C GLY A 243 10.94 -1.44 -22.51
N THR A 244 10.85 -2.09 -21.35
CA THR A 244 9.77 -3.04 -21.02
C THR A 244 8.90 -2.44 -19.93
N MET A 245 7.59 -2.48 -20.11
CA MET A 245 6.62 -2.05 -19.10
C MET A 245 5.84 -3.25 -18.60
N CYS A 246 5.79 -3.41 -17.28
CA CYS A 246 4.96 -4.40 -16.59
C CYS A 246 3.88 -3.70 -15.78
N ILE A 247 2.65 -4.19 -15.85
CA ILE A 247 1.51 -3.65 -15.07
C ILE A 247 0.90 -4.81 -14.28
N THR A 248 0.69 -4.58 -12.99
CA THR A 248 -0.04 -5.51 -12.11
C THR A 248 -0.72 -4.73 -10.98
N ALA A 249 -1.40 -5.42 -10.08
CA ALA A 249 -1.91 -4.88 -8.83
C ALA A 249 -1.52 -5.80 -7.66
N ASP A 250 -1.50 -5.24 -6.46
CA ASP A 250 -1.21 -5.99 -5.23
C ASP A 250 -2.45 -6.76 -4.72
N HIS A 251 -3.65 -6.27 -5.02
CA HIS A 251 -4.95 -6.89 -4.71
C HIS A 251 -6.04 -6.28 -5.60
N GLY A 252 -7.23 -6.85 -5.58
CA GLY A 252 -8.42 -6.27 -6.16
C GLY A 252 -9.18 -5.40 -5.15
N ASN A 253 -9.97 -4.46 -5.66
CA ASN A 253 -10.89 -3.60 -4.91
C ASN A 253 -11.93 -2.98 -5.84
N ALA A 254 -11.48 -2.11 -6.76
CA ALA A 254 -12.34 -1.29 -7.63
C ALA A 254 -13.28 -2.11 -8.54
N GLU A 255 -12.90 -3.33 -8.90
CA GLU A 255 -13.70 -4.22 -9.75
C GLU A 255 -14.86 -4.89 -9.01
N GLU A 256 -14.90 -4.85 -7.68
CA GLU A 256 -15.93 -5.50 -6.84
C GLU A 256 -16.62 -4.52 -5.89
N LEU A 257 -16.85 -3.30 -6.33
CA LEU A 257 -17.60 -2.28 -5.59
C LEU A 257 -19.07 -2.59 -5.38
N LEU A 258 -19.66 -3.43 -6.24
CA LEU A 258 -21.06 -3.82 -6.19
C LEU A 258 -21.15 -5.23 -5.62
N THR A 259 -21.91 -5.40 -4.54
CA THR A 259 -22.23 -6.73 -4.02
C THR A 259 -23.27 -7.41 -4.90
N TYR A 260 -23.04 -8.72 -5.16
CA TYR A 260 -24.02 -9.57 -5.84
C TYR A 260 -24.94 -10.21 -4.84
N ASN A 261 -26.23 -10.32 -5.17
CA ASN A 261 -27.13 -11.20 -4.43
C ASN A 261 -26.89 -12.67 -4.82
N GLN A 262 -27.49 -13.58 -4.09
CA GLN A 262 -27.41 -15.04 -4.37
C GLN A 262 -27.95 -15.42 -5.76
N SER A 263 -28.74 -14.57 -6.42
CA SER A 263 -29.24 -14.76 -7.79
C SER A 263 -28.33 -14.15 -8.86
N GLY A 264 -27.18 -13.58 -8.52
CA GLY A 264 -26.20 -13.07 -9.48
C GLY A 264 -26.52 -11.71 -10.10
N PHE A 265 -27.50 -10.99 -9.57
CA PHE A 265 -27.80 -9.62 -10.03
C PHE A 265 -27.04 -8.59 -9.22
N PHE A 266 -26.57 -7.53 -9.88
CA PHE A 266 -25.98 -6.39 -9.21
C PHE A 266 -26.99 -5.64 -8.36
N PHE A 267 -26.60 -5.28 -7.14
CA PHE A 267 -27.31 -4.25 -6.40
C PHE A 267 -26.69 -2.90 -6.70
N THR A 268 -27.52 -1.93 -7.08
CA THR A 268 -27.12 -0.54 -7.15
C THR A 268 -27.10 0.06 -5.74
N SER A 269 -26.43 1.19 -5.56
CA SER A 269 -26.37 1.94 -4.30
C SER A 269 -27.74 2.27 -3.67
N GLU A 270 -28.81 2.19 -4.44
CA GLU A 270 -30.17 2.43 -3.95
C GLU A 270 -30.80 1.20 -3.26
N THR A 271 -30.28 -0.01 -3.54
CA THR A 271 -30.89 -1.28 -3.09
C THR A 271 -29.92 -2.27 -2.47
N GLY A 272 -28.60 -2.05 -2.55
CA GLY A 272 -27.57 -2.96 -2.08
C GLY A 272 -26.48 -2.29 -1.27
N SER A 273 -25.73 -3.09 -0.52
CA SER A 273 -24.52 -2.61 0.17
C SER A 273 -23.37 -2.48 -0.83
N MET A 274 -22.66 -1.37 -0.77
CA MET A 274 -21.39 -1.19 -1.48
C MET A 274 -20.30 -1.97 -0.75
N ASN A 275 -19.46 -2.64 -1.51
CA ASN A 275 -18.24 -3.23 -0.97
C ASN A 275 -17.13 -2.15 -0.97
N THR A 276 -16.54 -1.90 0.19
CA THR A 276 -15.44 -0.96 0.38
C THR A 276 -14.13 -1.66 0.76
N GLU A 277 -14.14 -3.00 0.76
CA GLU A 277 -13.02 -3.84 1.14
C GLU A 277 -12.28 -4.38 -0.09
N HIS A 278 -11.06 -4.87 0.14
CA HIS A 278 -10.31 -5.54 -0.91
C HIS A 278 -10.99 -6.84 -1.34
N SER A 279 -10.94 -7.14 -2.63
CA SER A 279 -11.41 -8.42 -3.16
C SER A 279 -10.29 -9.46 -3.21
N ASN A 280 -10.70 -10.74 -3.29
CA ASN A 280 -9.80 -11.86 -3.55
C ASN A 280 -9.72 -12.23 -5.03
N ASN A 281 -10.17 -11.36 -5.92
CA ASN A 281 -10.14 -11.59 -7.34
C ASN A 281 -8.70 -11.67 -7.87
N PRO A 282 -8.43 -12.47 -8.91
CA PRO A 282 -7.15 -12.44 -9.61
C PRO A 282 -6.88 -11.05 -10.19
N VAL A 283 -5.66 -10.58 -10.03
CA VAL A 283 -5.20 -9.29 -10.59
C VAL A 283 -4.57 -9.50 -11.97
N PRO A 284 -4.65 -8.52 -12.88
CA PRO A 284 -3.99 -8.60 -14.18
C PRO A 284 -2.46 -8.56 -14.02
N PHE A 285 -1.76 -9.24 -14.94
CA PHE A 285 -0.34 -9.03 -15.16
C PHE A 285 -0.08 -8.89 -16.66
N VAL A 286 0.36 -7.70 -17.07
CA VAL A 286 0.56 -7.32 -18.47
C VAL A 286 2.03 -6.96 -18.69
N ILE A 287 2.64 -7.48 -19.74
CA ILE A 287 4.01 -7.15 -20.16
C ILE A 287 3.97 -6.55 -21.57
N MET A 288 4.55 -5.39 -21.72
CA MET A 288 4.63 -4.65 -22.99
C MET A 288 6.07 -4.37 -23.36
N ASN A 289 6.46 -4.79 -24.58
CA ASN A 289 7.75 -4.50 -25.16
C ASN A 289 7.62 -4.55 -26.70
N LYS A 290 8.33 -3.68 -27.41
CA LYS A 290 8.30 -3.66 -28.89
C LYS A 290 8.77 -4.98 -29.50
N ALA A 291 9.72 -5.69 -28.85
CA ALA A 291 10.22 -6.97 -29.34
C ALA A 291 9.13 -8.05 -29.40
N PHE A 292 7.99 -7.89 -28.73
CA PHE A 292 6.88 -8.83 -28.75
C PHE A 292 5.88 -8.54 -29.88
N VAL A 293 6.00 -7.39 -30.55
CA VAL A 293 5.11 -6.98 -31.62
C VAL A 293 5.66 -7.48 -32.96
N GLY A 294 4.93 -8.37 -33.63
CA GLY A 294 5.25 -8.80 -35.01
C GLY A 294 6.43 -9.75 -35.17
N ALA A 295 7.00 -10.26 -34.10
CA ALA A 295 8.25 -11.06 -34.14
C ALA A 295 8.06 -12.52 -34.65
N GLY A 296 6.85 -12.94 -35.02
CA GLY A 296 6.57 -14.35 -35.38
C GLY A 296 6.82 -15.35 -34.23
N GLN A 297 7.28 -14.89 -33.09
CA GLN A 297 7.46 -15.65 -31.87
C GLN A 297 6.19 -15.51 -31.02
N SER A 298 5.55 -16.62 -30.70
CA SER A 298 4.42 -16.59 -29.78
C SER A 298 4.97 -16.48 -28.34
N VAL A 299 4.60 -15.39 -27.68
CA VAL A 299 4.80 -15.23 -26.24
C VAL A 299 3.60 -15.83 -25.52
N GLU A 300 3.83 -16.72 -24.58
CA GLU A 300 2.78 -17.27 -23.74
C GLU A 300 2.97 -16.77 -22.30
N MET A 301 1.89 -16.18 -21.76
CA MET A 301 1.82 -15.81 -20.36
C MET A 301 1.08 -16.90 -19.58
N GLN A 302 1.67 -17.35 -18.47
CA GLN A 302 1.07 -18.33 -17.58
C GLN A 302 0.33 -17.62 -16.44
N LYS A 303 -0.72 -18.28 -15.91
CA LYS A 303 -1.32 -17.89 -14.65
C LYS A 303 -0.36 -18.21 -13.51
N GLY A 304 -0.31 -17.32 -12.51
CA GLY A 304 0.59 -17.46 -11.37
C GLY A 304 0.09 -16.74 -10.13
N ALA A 305 1.01 -16.43 -9.25
CA ALA A 305 0.80 -15.67 -8.02
C ALA A 305 1.62 -14.38 -8.05
N LEU A 306 1.37 -13.45 -7.11
CA LEU A 306 2.16 -12.22 -7.00
C LEU A 306 3.65 -12.48 -6.73
N SER A 307 3.98 -13.60 -6.08
CA SER A 307 5.37 -14.05 -5.89
C SER A 307 6.13 -14.35 -7.19
N ASP A 308 5.42 -14.53 -8.30
CA ASP A 308 6.00 -14.82 -9.62
C ASP A 308 6.40 -13.54 -10.39
N VAL A 309 5.95 -12.36 -9.92
CA VAL A 309 6.19 -11.08 -10.60
C VAL A 309 7.69 -10.74 -10.60
N ALA A 310 8.34 -10.76 -9.43
CA ALA A 310 9.76 -10.44 -9.33
C ALA A 310 10.67 -11.39 -10.14
N PRO A 311 10.53 -12.73 -10.05
CA PRO A 311 11.24 -13.66 -10.93
C PRO A 311 11.02 -13.39 -12.42
N THR A 312 9.80 -13.02 -12.81
CA THR A 312 9.48 -12.69 -14.20
C THR A 312 10.19 -11.42 -14.66
N ILE A 313 10.23 -10.37 -13.81
CA ILE A 313 10.97 -9.13 -14.11
C ILE A 313 12.46 -9.42 -14.24
N LEU A 314 13.06 -10.17 -13.31
CA LEU A 314 14.47 -10.57 -13.41
C LEU A 314 14.77 -11.34 -14.70
N ALA A 315 13.88 -12.26 -15.09
CA ALA A 315 14.04 -12.98 -16.35
C ALA A 315 13.99 -12.06 -17.58
N LEU A 316 13.08 -11.06 -17.59
CA LEU A 316 13.03 -10.04 -18.65
C LEU A 316 14.29 -9.18 -18.69
N MET A 317 14.88 -8.88 -17.54
CA MET A 317 16.16 -8.17 -17.41
C MET A 317 17.36 -9.05 -17.67
N LYS A 318 17.19 -10.36 -17.92
CA LYS A 318 18.25 -11.37 -18.09
C LYS A 318 19.16 -11.48 -16.86
N VAL A 319 18.59 -11.25 -15.68
CA VAL A 319 19.24 -11.39 -14.38
C VAL A 319 18.90 -12.77 -13.80
N PRO A 320 19.86 -13.52 -13.25
CA PRO A 320 19.59 -14.77 -12.57
C PRO A 320 18.65 -14.58 -11.39
N VAL A 321 17.66 -15.46 -11.28
CA VAL A 321 16.72 -15.47 -10.14
C VAL A 321 17.39 -16.14 -8.95
N PRO A 322 17.46 -15.50 -7.76
CA PRO A 322 18.01 -16.11 -6.56
C PRO A 322 17.23 -17.36 -6.11
N GLU A 323 17.89 -18.33 -5.50
CA GLU A 323 17.24 -19.54 -4.95
C GLU A 323 16.21 -19.25 -3.86
N SER A 324 16.37 -18.16 -3.14
CA SER A 324 15.43 -17.68 -2.13
C SER A 324 14.08 -17.22 -2.71
N MET A 325 14.03 -16.83 -3.99
CA MET A 325 12.80 -16.53 -4.71
C MET A 325 12.15 -17.83 -5.18
N THR A 326 11.09 -18.25 -4.50
CA THR A 326 10.37 -19.50 -4.81
C THR A 326 9.36 -19.35 -5.96
N GLY A 327 9.07 -18.13 -6.40
CA GLY A 327 8.22 -17.85 -7.55
C GLY A 327 8.88 -18.25 -8.87
N LYS A 328 8.08 -18.39 -9.92
CA LYS A 328 8.51 -18.82 -11.26
C LYS A 328 8.35 -17.70 -12.28
N ASN A 329 9.11 -17.80 -13.37
CA ASN A 329 8.92 -16.91 -14.52
C ASN A 329 7.60 -17.27 -15.23
N LEU A 330 6.70 -16.27 -15.36
CA LEU A 330 5.40 -16.41 -16.03
C LEU A 330 5.46 -16.23 -17.56
N PHE A 331 6.61 -15.82 -18.06
CA PHE A 331 6.82 -15.45 -19.44
C PHE A 331 7.62 -16.52 -20.16
N VAL A 332 7.06 -17.11 -21.21
CA VAL A 332 7.70 -18.14 -22.03
C VAL A 332 7.70 -17.72 -23.48
N ILE A 333 8.89 -17.66 -24.08
CA ILE A 333 9.03 -17.48 -25.54
C ILE A 333 8.96 -18.86 -26.16
N LYS A 334 7.93 -19.14 -26.96
CA LYS A 334 7.88 -20.34 -27.80
C LYS A 334 8.74 -20.09 -29.03
N LYS A 335 9.69 -20.99 -29.24
CA LYS A 335 10.53 -21.01 -30.46
C LYS A 335 9.72 -21.45 -31.66
#